data_cc14da52d67674d79f5233d77fb0ccef
#
_entry.id   cc14da52d67674d79f5233d77fb0ccef
#
_cell.length_a   1.000
_cell.length_b   1.000
_cell.length_c   1.000
_cell.angle_alpha   90.00
_cell.angle_beta   90.00
_cell.angle_gamma   90.00
#
_symmetry.space_group_name_H-M   'P 1'
#
loop_
_entity.id
_entity.type
_entity.pdbx_description
1 polymer ?
#
loop_
_entity_poly.entity_id
_entity_poly.type
_entity_poly.pdbx_seq_one_letter_code
_entity_poly.pdbx_strand_id
1 'polypeptide(L)' 'MSSGRIVQIIGAVIDVEFDRQSVPRIYDALKVEGTETTLEVQQQLGDGIVRTIAMGSTEGLKRGLPV' A
#
# COMPACT_ATOMS: atom_id res chain seq x y z
N MET A 1 -0.23 -2.82 -15.93
CA MET A 1 0.24 -2.94 -14.55
C MET A 1 -0.53 -2.04 -13.65
N SER A 2 -0.99 -2.58 -12.55
CA SER A 2 -1.67 -1.76 -11.57
C SER A 2 -0.64 -1.03 -10.74
N SER A 3 -0.90 0.21 -10.46
CA SER A 3 -0.10 0.96 -9.49
C SER A 3 -1.04 1.78 -8.63
N GLY A 4 -0.64 1.92 -7.39
CA GLY A 4 -1.40 2.69 -6.43
C GLY A 4 -0.54 3.79 -5.86
N ARG A 5 -1.07 4.46 -4.86
CA ARG A 5 -0.34 5.49 -4.14
C ARG A 5 -0.73 5.44 -2.67
N ILE A 6 0.22 5.77 -1.82
CA ILE A 6 -0.03 5.82 -0.38
C ILE A 6 -0.93 7.01 -0.07
N VAL A 7 -2.02 6.77 0.67
CA VAL A 7 -2.94 7.84 1.04
C VAL A 7 -2.96 8.09 2.55
N GLN A 8 -2.51 7.13 3.35
CA GLN A 8 -2.47 7.31 4.80
C GLN A 8 -1.41 6.42 5.43
N ILE A 9 -0.71 6.94 6.43
CA ILE A 9 0.31 6.20 7.17
C ILE A 9 0.03 6.38 8.66
N ILE A 10 -0.19 5.28 9.36
CA ILE A 10 -0.35 5.29 10.82
C ILE A 10 0.56 4.19 11.35
N GLY A 11 1.76 4.57 11.82
CA GLY A 11 2.73 3.59 12.25
C GLY A 11 3.08 2.63 11.13
N ALA A 12 2.91 1.34 11.35
CA ALA A 12 3.16 0.31 10.34
C ALA A 12 1.95 0.05 9.44
N VAL A 13 0.83 0.73 9.68
CA VAL A 13 -0.39 0.57 8.89
C VAL A 13 -0.38 1.59 7.76
N ILE A 14 -0.40 1.09 6.52
CA ILE A 14 -0.29 1.93 5.33
C ILE A 14 -1.51 1.69 4.47
N ASP A 15 -2.28 2.75 4.20
CA ASP A 15 -3.43 2.65 3.29
C ASP A 15 -3.01 3.12 1.90
N VAL A 16 -3.37 2.35 0.89
CA VAL A 16 -2.97 2.58 -0.50
C VAL A 16 -4.21 2.59 -1.36
N GLU A 17 -4.29 3.57 -2.26
CA GLU A 17 -5.40 3.69 -3.20
C GLU A 17 -5.00 3.17 -4.57
N PHE A 18 -5.85 2.33 -5.16
CA PHE A 18 -5.69 1.79 -6.50
C PHE A 18 -6.93 2.11 -7.32
N ASP A 19 -6.81 1.98 -8.65
CA ASP A 19 -8.00 1.96 -9.51
C ASP A 19 -8.88 0.80 -9.09
N ARG A 20 -10.19 0.99 -9.15
CA ARG A 20 -11.15 -0.05 -8.70
C ARG A 20 -10.97 -1.37 -9.43
N GLN A 21 -10.47 -1.34 -10.66
CA GLN A 21 -10.28 -2.54 -11.47
C GLN A 21 -8.94 -3.22 -11.20
N SER A 22 -8.10 -2.62 -10.37
CA SER A 22 -6.74 -3.08 -10.13
C SER A 22 -6.44 -3.28 -8.65
N VAL A 23 -7.47 -3.47 -7.84
CA VAL A 23 -7.30 -3.62 -6.39
C VAL A 23 -6.60 -4.95 -6.09
N PRO A 24 -5.50 -4.93 -5.34
CA PRO A 24 -4.82 -6.18 -4.99
C PRO A 24 -5.63 -7.01 -4.01
N ARG A 25 -5.31 -8.28 -3.95
CA ARG A 25 -6.00 -9.22 -3.06
C ARG A 25 -5.39 -9.19 -1.67
N ILE A 26 -6.16 -9.68 -0.72
CA ILE A 26 -5.68 -9.87 0.64
C ILE A 26 -4.47 -10.81 0.59
N TYR A 27 -3.44 -10.46 1.35
CA TYR A 27 -2.13 -11.13 1.42
C TYR A 27 -1.21 -10.92 0.23
N ASP A 28 -1.64 -10.15 -0.79
CA ASP A 28 -0.69 -9.76 -1.83
C ASP A 28 0.40 -8.88 -1.24
N ALA A 29 1.60 -9.01 -1.78
CA ALA A 29 2.73 -8.19 -1.40
C ALA A 29 2.88 -7.04 -2.38
N LEU A 30 3.00 -5.82 -1.87
CA LEU A 30 3.16 -4.63 -2.67
C LEU A 30 4.53 -4.02 -2.39
N LYS A 31 5.17 -3.51 -3.42
CA LYS A 31 6.47 -2.85 -3.29
C LYS A 31 6.30 -1.36 -3.45
N VAL A 32 6.83 -0.58 -2.51
CA VAL A 32 6.81 0.88 -2.62
C VAL A 32 7.97 1.30 -3.50
N GLU A 33 7.67 2.00 -4.61
CA GLU A 33 8.69 2.38 -5.57
C GLU A 33 9.73 3.30 -4.93
N GLY A 34 10.97 3.05 -5.28
CA GLY A 34 12.08 3.84 -4.75
C GLY A 34 12.51 3.47 -3.34
N THR A 35 11.92 2.42 -2.76
CA THR A 35 12.26 1.97 -1.41
C THR A 35 12.43 0.45 -1.40
N GLU A 36 12.93 -0.05 -0.27
CA GLU A 36 13.01 -1.49 -0.03
C GLU A 36 11.81 -2.04 0.73
N THR A 37 10.84 -1.18 1.02
CA THR A 37 9.70 -1.55 1.85
C THR A 37 8.68 -2.36 1.07
N THR A 38 8.25 -3.48 1.65
CA THR A 38 7.18 -4.32 1.13
C THR A 38 5.97 -4.18 2.03
N LEU A 39 4.79 -4.06 1.43
CA LEU A 39 3.53 -3.95 2.15
C LEU A 39 2.72 -5.20 1.91
N GLU A 40 2.16 -5.77 2.98
CA GLU A 40 1.26 -6.93 2.85
C GLU A 40 -0.17 -6.45 3.00
N VAL A 41 -1.02 -6.75 1.99
CA VAL A 41 -2.42 -6.35 2.01
C VAL A 41 -3.15 -7.16 3.08
N GLN A 42 -3.79 -6.46 4.02
CA GLN A 42 -4.53 -7.09 5.11
C GLN A 42 -6.03 -7.02 4.91
N GLN A 43 -6.50 -5.95 4.27
CA GLN A 43 -7.94 -5.71 4.17
C GLN A 43 -8.22 -4.79 3.00
N GLN A 44 -9.33 -5.04 2.32
CA GLN A 44 -9.85 -4.15 1.30
C GLN A 44 -10.91 -3.28 1.95
N LEU A 45 -10.74 -1.96 1.89
CA LEU A 45 -11.65 -1.03 2.56
C LEU A 45 -12.76 -0.52 1.68
N GLY A 46 -12.74 -0.87 0.38
CA GLY A 46 -13.68 -0.33 -0.58
C GLY A 46 -13.12 0.90 -1.28
N ASP A 47 -13.76 1.31 -2.37
CA ASP A 47 -13.38 2.50 -3.16
C ASP A 47 -11.93 2.46 -3.64
N GLY A 48 -11.41 1.25 -3.86
CA GLY A 48 -10.05 1.09 -4.34
C GLY A 48 -8.98 1.20 -3.28
N ILE A 49 -9.35 1.34 -2.01
CA ILE A 49 -8.39 1.49 -0.92
C ILE A 49 -8.16 0.17 -0.23
N VAL A 50 -6.90 -0.17 -0.02
CA VAL A 50 -6.51 -1.35 0.74
C VAL A 50 -5.70 -0.94 1.95
N ARG A 51 -5.87 -1.65 3.03
CA ARG A 51 -5.08 -1.47 4.24
C ARG A 51 -3.98 -2.51 4.26
N THR A 52 -2.75 -2.06 4.46
CA THR A 52 -1.58 -2.92 4.44
C THR A 52 -0.78 -2.76 5.72
N ILE A 53 0.09 -3.74 5.97
CA ILE A 53 1.07 -3.67 7.05
C ILE A 53 2.46 -3.64 6.39
N ALA A 54 3.28 -2.69 6.81
CA ALA A 54 4.65 -2.60 6.33
C ALA A 54 5.49 -3.74 6.92
N MET A 55 6.23 -4.41 6.04
CA MET A 55 7.13 -5.48 6.42
C MET A 55 8.53 -4.88 6.51
N GLY A 56 8.90 -4.44 7.69
CA GLY A 56 10.19 -3.81 7.89
C GLY A 56 10.06 -2.33 8.21
N SER A 57 11.07 -1.54 7.83
CA SER A 57 11.12 -0.14 8.17
C SER A 57 10.12 0.68 7.35
N THR A 58 9.48 1.65 8.00
CA THR A 58 8.61 2.62 7.32
C THR A 58 9.32 3.94 7.07
N GLU A 59 10.62 3.98 7.31
CA GLU A 59 11.40 5.21 7.05
C GLU A 59 11.33 5.59 5.57
N GLY A 60 11.12 6.86 5.32
CA GLY A 60 11.05 7.37 3.96
C GLY A 60 9.70 7.21 3.29
N LEU A 61 8.76 6.53 3.91
CA LEU A 61 7.40 6.45 3.37
C LEU A 61 6.65 7.75 3.60
N LYS A 62 5.88 8.15 2.61
CA LYS A 62 5.02 9.33 2.75
C LYS A 62 3.85 9.22 1.79
N ARG A 63 2.82 10.01 2.08
CA ARG A 63 1.62 10.04 1.25
C ARG A 63 1.99 10.47 -0.17
N GLY A 64 1.33 9.85 -1.14
CA GLY A 64 1.54 10.15 -2.54
C GLY A 64 2.59 9.27 -3.23
N LEU A 65 3.37 8.49 -2.49
CA LEU A 65 4.35 7.61 -3.11
C LEU A 65 3.67 6.52 -3.93
N PRO A 66 4.20 6.20 -5.11
CA PRO A 66 3.67 5.10 -5.92
C PRO A 66 3.96 3.75 -5.28
N VAL A 67 3.06 2.83 -5.50
CA VAL A 67 3.16 1.48 -4.94
C VAL A 67 2.97 0.43 -6.03
#